data_517ae1a58baf1cdd6777b10359b6e336
#
_entry.id   517ae1a58baf1cdd6777b10359b6e336
#
_cell.length_a   1.000
_cell.length_b   1.000
_cell.length_c   1.000
_cell.angle_alpha   90.00
_cell.angle_beta   90.00
_cell.angle_gamma   90.00
#
_symmetry.space_group_name_H-M   'P 1'
#
loop_
_entity.id
_entity.type
_entity.pdbx_description
1 polymer ?
#
loop_
_entity_poly.entity_id
_entity_poly.type
_entity_poly.pdbx_seq_one_letter_code
_entity_poly.pdbx_strand_id
1 'polypeptide(L)'
;MELKTLEINEIKKPEPEGFKEIKPENGMNSEKAKEYWNEKFETREELTSEIDHKDISECVSDYIQDIKDKSDVPDTIPDNPINVEDLRKVSPEETASLRKQFSDVDFKKDLKHQWEVPNNKEWPKYTEDVFITNSRGEQVLIRKAGSDYDAHHIQPLSLGGKNEASNLTPLSADVHFDHRGVHEIGGACDRLSSVVGGGK
;
A
#
# COMPACT_ATOMS: atom_id res chain seq x y z
N MET A 1 -50.34 1.00 0.46
CA MET A 1 -49.10 0.92 -0.30
C MET A 1 -47.96 1.01 0.72
N GLU A 2 -47.51 -0.17 1.20
CA GLU A 2 -46.52 -0.25 2.29
C GLU A 2 -45.13 -0.16 1.71
N LEU A 3 -44.36 0.80 2.22
CA LEU A 3 -42.93 0.96 1.91
C LEU A 3 -42.16 -0.13 2.64
N LYS A 4 -41.61 -1.10 1.90
CA LYS A 4 -40.64 -2.06 2.42
C LYS A 4 -39.30 -1.35 2.69
N THR A 5 -38.97 -1.25 3.95
CA THR A 5 -37.63 -0.82 4.42
C THR A 5 -36.61 -1.88 3.98
N LEU A 6 -35.67 -1.48 3.11
CA LEU A 6 -34.55 -2.33 2.75
C LEU A 6 -33.53 -2.29 3.91
N GLU A 7 -33.37 -3.43 4.57
CA GLU A 7 -32.28 -3.62 5.54
C GLU A 7 -30.93 -3.55 4.80
N ILE A 8 -30.13 -2.54 5.14
CA ILE A 8 -28.75 -2.43 4.69
C ILE A 8 -27.95 -3.43 5.52
N ASN A 9 -27.64 -4.58 4.93
CA ASN A 9 -26.69 -5.51 5.52
C ASN A 9 -25.32 -4.80 5.62
N GLU A 10 -24.82 -4.66 6.85
CA GLU A 10 -23.47 -4.19 7.13
C GLU A 10 -22.46 -5.03 6.33
N ILE A 11 -21.79 -4.40 5.39
CA ILE A 11 -20.65 -4.99 4.68
C ILE A 11 -19.53 -5.11 5.72
N LYS A 12 -19.34 -6.31 6.27
CA LYS A 12 -18.15 -6.62 7.07
C LYS A 12 -16.94 -6.34 6.20
N LYS A 13 -16.09 -5.40 6.65
CA LYS A 13 -14.78 -5.17 6.05
C LYS A 13 -14.05 -6.51 5.98
N PRO A 14 -13.44 -6.88 4.84
CA PRO A 14 -12.57 -8.04 4.80
C PRO A 14 -11.41 -7.79 5.76
N GLU A 15 -11.19 -8.70 6.68
CA GLU A 15 -9.95 -8.75 7.46
C GLU A 15 -8.78 -8.96 6.47
N PRO A 16 -7.61 -8.33 6.72
CA PRO A 16 -6.47 -8.50 5.85
C PRO A 16 -6.13 -9.99 5.74
N GLU A 17 -6.22 -10.54 4.52
CA GLU A 17 -5.84 -11.93 4.24
C GLU A 17 -4.33 -12.09 4.48
N GLY A 18 -3.97 -12.56 5.63
CA GLY A 18 -2.63 -12.86 6.09
C GLY A 18 -2.66 -13.51 7.46
N PHE A 19 -3.72 -13.27 8.21
CA PHE A 19 -3.99 -13.96 9.45
C PHE A 19 -5.24 -14.83 9.31
N LYS A 20 -5.10 -15.98 8.60
CA LYS A 20 -5.93 -17.11 9.00
C LYS A 20 -5.51 -17.40 10.43
N GLU A 21 -6.35 -17.03 11.38
CA GLU A 21 -6.33 -17.61 12.71
C GLU A 21 -6.39 -19.12 12.51
N ILE A 22 -5.23 -19.77 12.50
CA ILE A 22 -5.16 -21.24 12.55
C ILE A 22 -5.64 -21.55 13.96
N LYS A 23 -6.96 -21.72 14.10
CA LYS A 23 -7.48 -22.35 15.32
C LYS A 23 -6.75 -23.67 15.42
N PRO A 24 -6.04 -23.94 16.51
CA PRO A 24 -5.36 -25.21 16.67
C PRO A 24 -6.44 -26.29 16.50
N GLU A 25 -6.32 -27.07 15.44
CA GLU A 25 -7.11 -28.29 15.32
C GLU A 25 -6.86 -29.09 16.61
N ASN A 26 -7.92 -29.63 17.20
CA ASN A 26 -7.86 -30.42 18.41
C ASN A 26 -6.75 -31.48 18.27
N GLY A 27 -5.59 -31.25 18.89
CA GLY A 27 -4.46 -32.19 18.88
C GLY A 27 -3.06 -31.60 18.83
N MET A 28 -2.90 -30.32 18.59
CA MET A 28 -1.57 -29.70 18.71
C MET A 28 -1.31 -29.41 20.19
N ASN A 29 -0.36 -30.15 20.80
CA ASN A 29 0.04 -29.85 22.16
C ASN A 29 0.70 -28.48 22.24
N SER A 30 0.69 -27.83 23.40
CA SER A 30 1.19 -26.47 23.60
C SER A 30 2.69 -26.31 23.27
N GLU A 31 3.46 -27.35 23.19
CA GLU A 31 4.89 -27.35 22.83
C GLU A 31 5.07 -27.23 21.31
N LYS A 32 4.34 -28.00 20.52
CA LYS A 32 4.39 -27.88 19.04
C LYS A 32 3.91 -26.51 18.54
N ALA A 33 2.93 -25.93 19.23
CA ALA A 33 2.50 -24.57 18.93
C ALA A 33 3.60 -23.55 19.25
N LYS A 34 4.34 -23.74 20.37
CA LYS A 34 5.47 -22.88 20.75
C LYS A 34 6.64 -23.02 19.77
N GLU A 35 6.99 -24.24 19.36
CA GLU A 35 8.03 -24.49 18.34
C GLU A 35 7.67 -23.81 17.01
N TYR A 36 6.44 -23.98 16.53
CA TYR A 36 5.97 -23.35 15.29
C TYR A 36 6.05 -21.81 15.35
N TRP A 37 5.66 -21.21 16.47
CA TRP A 37 5.74 -19.77 16.63
C TRP A 37 7.17 -19.29 16.81
N ASN A 38 8.02 -20.01 17.52
CA ASN A 38 9.44 -19.68 17.69
C ASN A 38 10.16 -19.71 16.35
N GLU A 39 9.96 -20.76 15.53
CA GLU A 39 10.53 -20.83 14.18
C GLU A 39 10.09 -19.66 13.30
N LYS A 40 8.83 -19.24 13.40
CA LYS A 40 8.31 -18.06 12.71
C LYS A 40 8.90 -16.75 13.22
N PHE A 41 9.13 -16.66 14.54
CA PHE A 41 9.75 -15.48 15.15
C PHE A 41 11.24 -15.40 14.84
N GLU A 42 11.97 -16.50 14.85
CA GLU A 42 13.38 -16.57 14.44
C GLU A 42 13.54 -16.13 12.97
N THR A 43 12.70 -16.63 12.08
CA THR A 43 12.71 -16.20 10.66
C THR A 43 12.42 -14.70 10.51
N ARG A 44 11.58 -14.13 11.37
CA ARG A 44 11.27 -12.70 11.35
C ARG A 44 12.42 -11.86 11.95
N GLU A 45 13.09 -12.35 12.99
CA GLU A 45 14.28 -11.69 13.57
C GLU A 45 15.48 -11.77 12.62
N GLU A 46 15.67 -12.87 11.90
CA GLU A 46 16.69 -12.98 10.85
C GLU A 46 16.43 -12.02 9.71
N LEU A 47 15.19 -11.93 9.22
CA LEU A 47 14.80 -10.95 8.21
C LEU A 47 14.96 -9.50 8.68
N THR A 48 14.65 -9.20 9.95
CA THR A 48 14.88 -7.87 10.53
C THR A 48 16.36 -7.58 10.74
N SER A 49 17.19 -8.56 11.08
CA SER A 49 18.63 -8.37 11.25
C SER A 49 19.35 -8.10 9.92
N GLU A 50 18.93 -8.72 8.82
CA GLU A 50 19.43 -8.38 7.47
C GLU A 50 19.02 -6.97 7.04
N ILE A 51 17.83 -6.51 7.45
CA ILE A 51 17.33 -5.15 7.15
C ILE A 51 18.08 -4.09 7.97
N ASP A 52 18.42 -4.36 9.23
CA ASP A 52 19.12 -3.42 10.13
C ASP A 52 20.51 -3.00 9.64
N HIS A 53 21.12 -3.76 8.72
CA HIS A 53 22.44 -3.45 8.12
C HIS A 53 22.35 -2.74 6.76
N LYS A 54 21.12 -2.59 6.20
CA LYS A 54 20.94 -1.93 4.91
C LYS A 54 20.84 -0.42 5.12
N ASP A 55 21.68 0.34 4.41
CA ASP A 55 21.59 1.80 4.41
C ASP A 55 20.18 2.25 3.98
N ILE A 56 19.63 3.24 4.68
CA ILE A 56 18.32 3.84 4.34
C ILE A 56 18.31 4.32 2.88
N SER A 57 19.42 4.88 2.40
CA SER A 57 19.59 5.35 1.01
C SER A 57 19.40 4.21 0.01
N GLU A 58 19.91 3.01 0.31
CA GLU A 58 19.75 1.83 -0.53
C GLU A 58 18.28 1.37 -0.52
N CYS A 59 17.64 1.34 0.65
CA CYS A 59 16.22 1.01 0.76
C CYS A 59 15.32 1.99 0.00
N VAL A 60 15.64 3.29 0.02
CA VAL A 60 14.95 4.32 -0.78
C VAL A 60 15.14 4.05 -2.27
N SER A 61 16.36 3.76 -2.70
CA SER A 61 16.68 3.47 -4.11
C SER A 61 15.92 2.25 -4.61
N ASP A 62 15.93 1.15 -3.84
CA ASP A 62 15.19 -0.07 -4.15
C ASP A 62 13.68 0.19 -4.27
N TYR A 63 13.14 0.98 -3.35
CA TYR A 63 11.72 1.30 -3.34
C TYR A 63 11.31 2.18 -4.54
N ILE A 64 12.10 3.18 -4.88
CA ILE A 64 11.84 4.03 -6.05
C ILE A 64 11.96 3.22 -7.34
N GLN A 65 12.94 2.32 -7.42
CA GLN A 65 13.07 1.44 -8.58
C GLN A 65 11.87 0.49 -8.69
N ASP A 66 11.41 -0.09 -7.58
CA ASP A 66 10.24 -0.95 -7.54
C ASP A 66 8.96 -0.24 -8.04
N ILE A 67 8.75 1.03 -7.64
CA ILE A 67 7.62 1.83 -8.15
C ILE A 67 7.78 2.10 -9.64
N LYS A 68 8.98 2.46 -10.10
CA LYS A 68 9.26 2.73 -11.52
C LYS A 68 9.01 1.49 -12.38
N ASP A 69 9.48 0.33 -11.93
CA ASP A 69 9.34 -0.94 -12.66
C ASP A 69 7.86 -1.38 -12.78
N LYS A 70 7.05 -0.98 -11.82
CA LYS A 70 5.61 -1.32 -11.75
C LYS A 70 4.69 -0.25 -12.34
N SER A 71 5.20 0.95 -12.62
CA SER A 71 4.40 2.07 -13.13
C SER A 71 4.25 2.04 -14.65
N ASP A 72 3.05 2.36 -15.14
CA ASP A 72 2.82 2.60 -16.58
C ASP A 72 3.37 3.94 -17.07
N VAL A 73 3.78 4.81 -16.15
CA VAL A 73 4.33 6.14 -16.45
C VAL A 73 5.61 6.43 -15.63
N PRO A 74 6.63 5.57 -15.68
CA PRO A 74 7.82 5.65 -14.83
C PRO A 74 8.61 6.95 -15.02
N ASP A 75 8.55 7.55 -16.19
CA ASP A 75 9.21 8.81 -16.56
C ASP A 75 8.64 10.04 -15.81
N THR A 76 7.50 9.89 -15.14
CA THR A 76 6.91 10.94 -14.29
C THR A 76 7.41 10.88 -12.85
N ILE A 77 8.15 9.84 -12.48
CA ILE A 77 8.74 9.67 -11.15
C ILE A 77 10.16 10.23 -11.18
N PRO A 78 10.46 11.29 -10.41
CA PRO A 78 11.82 11.84 -10.36
C PRO A 78 12.87 10.79 -9.95
N ASP A 79 14.14 11.03 -10.26
CA ASP A 79 15.21 10.10 -9.87
C ASP A 79 15.46 10.09 -8.36
N ASN A 80 15.29 11.23 -7.70
CA ASN A 80 15.47 11.37 -6.25
C ASN A 80 14.23 12.04 -5.63
N PRO A 81 13.06 11.38 -5.62
CA PRO A 81 11.84 12.00 -5.14
C PRO A 81 11.73 12.01 -3.61
N ILE A 82 12.57 11.25 -2.92
CA ILE A 82 12.60 11.13 -1.46
C ILE A 82 13.93 11.64 -0.94
N ASN A 83 13.89 12.67 -0.09
CA ASN A 83 15.07 13.08 0.66
C ASN A 83 15.17 12.21 1.92
N VAL A 84 16.29 11.50 2.07
CA VAL A 84 16.54 10.60 3.21
C VAL A 84 16.49 11.34 4.55
N GLU A 85 16.92 12.60 4.59
CA GLU A 85 16.90 13.42 5.81
C GLU A 85 15.49 13.79 6.28
N ASP A 86 14.52 13.79 5.36
CA ASP A 86 13.11 14.09 5.65
C ASP A 86 12.30 12.85 6.07
N LEU A 87 12.91 11.65 5.96
CA LEU A 87 12.26 10.42 6.35
C LEU A 87 12.14 10.32 7.87
N ARG A 88 10.90 10.17 8.31
CA ARG A 88 10.57 9.98 9.73
C ARG A 88 9.31 9.14 9.89
N LYS A 89 9.22 8.36 10.92
CA LYS A 89 7.92 7.76 11.28
C LYS A 89 6.95 8.84 11.74
N VAL A 90 5.79 8.83 11.12
CA VAL A 90 4.66 9.70 11.46
C VAL A 90 3.71 8.93 12.36
N SER A 91 3.11 9.62 13.35
CA SER A 91 2.16 8.97 14.25
C SER A 91 0.94 8.41 13.50
N PRO A 92 0.28 7.36 14.03
CA PRO A 92 -0.95 6.84 13.45
C PRO A 92 -2.04 7.91 13.31
N GLU A 93 -2.15 8.83 14.27
CA GLU A 93 -3.14 9.91 14.28
C GLU A 93 -2.86 10.94 13.18
N GLU A 94 -1.60 11.36 13.01
CA GLU A 94 -1.19 12.27 11.94
C GLU A 94 -1.39 11.61 10.58
N THR A 95 -0.97 10.34 10.44
CA THR A 95 -1.18 9.57 9.21
C THR A 95 -2.66 9.43 8.87
N ALA A 96 -3.52 9.16 9.86
CA ALA A 96 -4.97 9.08 9.66
C ALA A 96 -5.57 10.41 9.22
N SER A 97 -5.09 11.53 9.78
CA SER A 97 -5.51 12.88 9.38
C SER A 97 -5.16 13.17 7.92
N LEU A 98 -3.92 12.88 7.49
CA LEU A 98 -3.48 13.03 6.10
C LEU A 98 -4.29 12.15 5.15
N ARG A 99 -4.55 10.89 5.51
CA ARG A 99 -5.41 9.99 4.73
C ARG A 99 -6.84 10.50 4.62
N LYS A 100 -7.39 11.07 5.69
CA LYS A 100 -8.72 11.67 5.67
C LYS A 100 -8.78 12.85 4.70
N GLN A 101 -7.80 13.75 4.73
CA GLN A 101 -7.68 14.84 3.75
C GLN A 101 -7.61 14.30 2.32
N PHE A 102 -6.75 13.29 2.08
CA PHE A 102 -6.60 12.66 0.77
C PHE A 102 -7.84 11.88 0.31
N SER A 103 -8.75 11.51 1.21
CA SER A 103 -10.02 10.88 0.86
C SER A 103 -11.07 11.85 0.30
N ASP A 104 -10.87 13.16 0.47
CA ASP A 104 -11.72 14.18 -0.13
C ASP A 104 -11.59 14.15 -1.66
N VAL A 105 -12.73 14.07 -2.34
CA VAL A 105 -12.79 13.86 -3.79
C VAL A 105 -12.27 15.06 -4.57
N ASP A 106 -12.67 16.27 -4.14
CA ASP A 106 -12.30 17.51 -4.82
C ASP A 106 -10.81 17.80 -4.59
N PHE A 107 -10.33 17.62 -3.36
CA PHE A 107 -8.92 17.76 -3.03
C PHE A 107 -8.03 16.79 -3.85
N LYS A 108 -8.42 15.53 -3.94
CA LYS A 108 -7.68 14.54 -4.73
C LYS A 108 -7.69 14.87 -6.23
N LYS A 109 -8.83 15.33 -6.75
CA LYS A 109 -8.95 15.74 -8.14
C LYS A 109 -8.05 16.92 -8.46
N ASP A 110 -7.97 17.88 -7.55
CA ASP A 110 -7.10 19.05 -7.65
C ASP A 110 -5.62 18.67 -7.69
N LEU A 111 -5.20 17.75 -6.81
CA LEU A 111 -3.83 17.22 -6.82
C LEU A 111 -3.48 16.49 -8.12
N LYS A 112 -4.39 15.69 -8.67
CA LYS A 112 -4.19 15.03 -9.97
C LYS A 112 -4.01 16.05 -11.09
N HIS A 113 -4.86 17.09 -11.12
CA HIS A 113 -4.73 18.16 -12.11
C HIS A 113 -3.40 18.93 -11.97
N GLN A 114 -2.95 19.18 -10.73
CA GLN A 114 -1.62 19.78 -10.49
C GLN A 114 -0.47 18.87 -10.93
N TRP A 115 -0.66 17.55 -10.89
CA TRP A 115 0.33 16.58 -11.38
C TRP A 115 0.39 16.57 -12.92
N GLU A 116 -0.75 16.73 -13.62
CA GLU A 116 -0.83 16.69 -15.09
C GLU A 116 0.02 17.77 -15.76
N VAL A 117 -0.01 18.99 -15.22
CA VAL A 117 0.64 20.15 -15.82
C VAL A 117 2.14 20.01 -15.97
N PRO A 118 2.93 19.76 -14.92
CA PRO A 118 4.38 19.60 -15.04
C PRO A 118 4.80 18.34 -15.81
N ASN A 119 3.97 17.28 -15.79
CA ASN A 119 4.26 16.03 -16.48
C ASN A 119 3.86 16.07 -17.97
N ASN A 120 3.09 17.09 -18.39
CA ASN A 120 2.52 17.19 -19.74
C ASN A 120 1.80 15.89 -20.17
N LYS A 121 1.07 15.29 -19.22
CA LYS A 121 0.30 14.04 -19.38
C LYS A 121 -1.01 14.16 -18.64
N GLU A 122 -2.07 13.57 -19.19
CA GLU A 122 -3.30 13.38 -18.44
C GLU A 122 -3.13 12.26 -17.41
N TRP A 123 -3.88 12.35 -16.28
CA TRP A 123 -3.93 11.27 -15.31
C TRP A 123 -4.50 10.00 -15.97
N PRO A 124 -3.79 8.87 -15.94
CA PRO A 124 -4.23 7.65 -16.64
C PRO A 124 -5.59 7.16 -16.17
N LYS A 125 -6.35 6.60 -17.12
CA LYS A 125 -7.67 6.01 -16.87
C LYS A 125 -7.72 4.58 -17.37
N TYR A 126 -8.54 3.77 -16.71
CA TYR A 126 -8.79 2.41 -17.15
C TYR A 126 -9.55 2.44 -18.49
N THR A 127 -9.07 1.69 -19.46
CA THR A 127 -9.72 1.53 -20.77
C THR A 127 -10.81 0.46 -20.76
N GLU A 128 -10.75 -0.44 -19.77
CA GLU A 128 -11.69 -1.54 -19.57
C GLU A 128 -12.00 -1.74 -18.08
N ASP A 129 -13.03 -2.51 -17.78
CA ASP A 129 -13.41 -2.87 -16.43
C ASP A 129 -12.37 -3.84 -15.83
N VAL A 130 -11.90 -3.55 -14.61
CA VAL A 130 -10.92 -4.38 -13.89
C VAL A 130 -11.63 -5.22 -12.84
N PHE A 131 -11.40 -6.53 -12.92
CA PHE A 131 -11.96 -7.50 -11.99
C PHE A 131 -10.86 -8.24 -11.23
N ILE A 132 -11.14 -8.59 -10.00
CA ILE A 132 -10.32 -9.53 -9.22
C ILE A 132 -11.13 -10.77 -8.89
N THR A 133 -10.46 -11.90 -8.73
CA THR A 133 -11.09 -13.11 -8.22
C THR A 133 -10.95 -13.13 -6.69
N ASN A 134 -12.08 -13.11 -5.98
CA ASN A 134 -12.08 -13.20 -4.53
C ASN A 134 -11.78 -14.63 -4.05
N SER A 135 -11.67 -14.83 -2.73
CA SER A 135 -11.40 -16.14 -2.11
C SER A 135 -12.48 -17.20 -2.36
N ARG A 136 -13.67 -16.80 -2.86
CA ARG A 136 -14.77 -17.70 -3.24
C ARG A 136 -14.74 -18.04 -4.73
N GLY A 137 -13.77 -17.54 -5.49
CA GLY A 137 -13.70 -17.74 -6.94
C GLY A 137 -14.63 -16.82 -7.75
N GLU A 138 -15.22 -15.81 -7.13
CA GLU A 138 -16.14 -14.88 -7.79
C GLU A 138 -15.37 -13.69 -8.38
N GLN A 139 -15.78 -13.23 -9.58
CA GLN A 139 -15.25 -12.03 -10.20
C GLN A 139 -15.88 -10.78 -9.55
N VAL A 140 -15.07 -9.95 -8.93
CA VAL A 140 -15.48 -8.70 -8.28
C VAL A 140 -14.94 -7.52 -9.07
N LEU A 141 -15.83 -6.65 -9.55
CA LEU A 141 -15.44 -5.41 -10.22
C LEU A 141 -14.82 -4.44 -9.21
N ILE A 142 -13.57 -4.08 -9.43
CA ILE A 142 -12.84 -3.13 -8.56
C ILE A 142 -12.63 -1.76 -9.20
N ARG A 143 -12.54 -1.68 -10.54
CA ARG A 143 -12.46 -0.42 -11.28
C ARG A 143 -13.27 -0.52 -12.56
N LYS A 144 -13.97 0.56 -12.89
CA LYS A 144 -14.72 0.69 -14.15
C LYS A 144 -13.89 1.34 -15.22
N ALA A 145 -14.12 0.98 -16.46
CA ALA A 145 -13.62 1.73 -17.61
C ALA A 145 -13.95 3.24 -17.46
N GLY A 146 -12.98 4.10 -17.79
CA GLY A 146 -13.06 5.54 -17.64
C GLY A 146 -12.78 6.07 -16.22
N SER A 147 -12.66 5.22 -15.18
CA SER A 147 -12.19 5.67 -13.87
C SER A 147 -10.68 5.90 -13.88
N ASP A 148 -10.23 6.83 -13.05
CA ASP A 148 -8.81 7.16 -12.91
C ASP A 148 -8.02 6.01 -12.27
N TYR A 149 -6.74 5.89 -12.63
CA TYR A 149 -5.77 5.10 -11.87
C TYR A 149 -5.69 5.56 -10.42
N ASP A 150 -5.26 4.68 -9.55
CA ASP A 150 -5.09 5.00 -8.14
C ASP A 150 -3.94 5.99 -7.94
N ALA A 151 -4.10 6.90 -7.01
CA ALA A 151 -3.04 7.83 -6.66
C ALA A 151 -2.20 7.25 -5.52
N HIS A 152 -0.95 6.93 -5.81
CA HIS A 152 0.03 6.42 -4.87
C HIS A 152 0.97 7.53 -4.39
N HIS A 153 1.24 7.60 -3.09
CA HIS A 153 2.23 8.54 -2.55
C HIS A 153 3.63 7.95 -2.70
N ILE A 154 4.50 8.62 -3.47
CA ILE A 154 5.89 8.20 -3.71
C ILE A 154 6.63 8.12 -2.36
N GLN A 155 6.60 9.17 -1.55
CA GLN A 155 7.00 9.07 -0.14
C GLN A 155 5.75 8.74 0.67
N PRO A 156 5.71 7.58 1.34
CA PRO A 156 4.55 7.17 2.13
C PRO A 156 4.18 8.20 3.20
N LEU A 157 2.89 8.44 3.40
CA LEU A 157 2.40 9.36 4.44
C LEU A 157 2.89 8.97 5.84
N SER A 158 3.02 7.67 6.11
CA SER A 158 3.57 7.14 7.37
C SER A 158 5.05 7.39 7.55
N LEU A 159 5.75 7.78 6.50
CA LEU A 159 7.19 8.10 6.49
C LEU A 159 7.49 9.58 6.23
N GLY A 160 6.53 10.46 6.50
CA GLY A 160 6.69 11.90 6.39
C GLY A 160 6.28 12.49 5.03
N GLY A 161 5.74 11.67 4.13
CA GLY A 161 5.19 12.14 2.86
C GLY A 161 4.03 13.10 3.06
N LYS A 162 3.77 13.94 2.06
CA LYS A 162 2.74 14.98 2.08
C LYS A 162 1.72 14.74 0.97
N ASN A 163 0.53 15.31 1.13
CA ASN A 163 -0.50 15.37 0.11
C ASN A 163 -0.19 16.51 -0.90
N GLU A 164 0.83 16.32 -1.69
CA GLU A 164 1.30 17.24 -2.73
C GLU A 164 1.35 16.52 -4.07
N ALA A 165 1.06 17.21 -5.17
CA ALA A 165 1.06 16.62 -6.50
C ALA A 165 2.42 16.02 -6.90
N SER A 166 3.52 16.65 -6.48
CA SER A 166 4.89 16.16 -6.69
C SER A 166 5.21 14.84 -5.96
N ASN A 167 4.41 14.51 -4.94
CA ASN A 167 4.52 13.26 -4.18
C ASN A 167 3.52 12.19 -4.67
N LEU A 168 2.90 12.36 -5.82
CA LEU A 168 1.94 11.40 -6.36
C LEU A 168 2.44 10.77 -7.65
N THR A 169 2.12 9.49 -7.82
CA THR A 169 2.23 8.77 -9.08
C THR A 169 0.97 7.94 -9.33
N PRO A 170 0.46 7.87 -10.57
CA PRO A 170 -0.63 6.96 -10.88
C PRO A 170 -0.14 5.52 -10.92
N LEU A 171 -0.86 4.62 -10.26
CA LEU A 171 -0.66 3.17 -10.34
C LEU A 171 -1.97 2.48 -10.67
N SER A 172 -1.90 1.43 -11.48
CA SER A 172 -3.05 0.58 -11.72
C SER A 172 -3.41 -0.26 -10.47
N ALA A 173 -4.65 -0.71 -10.34
CA ALA A 173 -5.13 -1.39 -9.15
C ALA A 173 -4.45 -2.73 -8.90
N ASP A 174 -4.08 -3.45 -9.94
CA ASP A 174 -3.32 -4.70 -9.88
C ASP A 174 -1.91 -4.49 -9.32
N VAL A 175 -1.28 -3.35 -9.63
CA VAL A 175 0.02 -2.96 -9.07
C VAL A 175 -0.12 -2.37 -7.67
N HIS A 176 -1.17 -1.60 -7.40
CA HIS A 176 -1.33 -0.89 -6.13
C HIS A 176 -1.85 -1.78 -5.01
N PHE A 177 -2.78 -2.72 -5.31
CA PHE A 177 -3.48 -3.53 -4.32
C PHE A 177 -3.16 -5.03 -4.36
N ASP A 178 -2.49 -5.53 -5.40
CA ASP A 178 -2.09 -6.93 -5.45
C ASP A 178 -1.10 -7.23 -4.30
N HIS A 179 -1.18 -8.43 -3.77
CA HIS A 179 -0.25 -8.96 -2.78
C HIS A 179 1.21 -9.00 -3.26
N ARG A 180 1.46 -8.87 -4.56
CA ARG A 180 2.78 -8.71 -5.21
C ARG A 180 3.00 -7.31 -5.78
N GLY A 181 2.16 -6.36 -5.41
CA GLY A 181 2.25 -4.96 -5.82
C GLY A 181 3.26 -4.16 -5.01
N VAL A 182 3.14 -2.84 -5.07
CA VAL A 182 4.04 -1.91 -4.37
C VAL A 182 3.97 -2.06 -2.84
N HIS A 183 2.83 -2.54 -2.31
CA HIS A 183 2.62 -2.77 -0.88
C HIS A 183 2.81 -4.24 -0.46
N GLU A 184 3.58 -5.01 -1.25
CA GLU A 184 3.92 -6.39 -0.92
C GLU A 184 4.59 -6.50 0.45
N ILE A 185 4.14 -7.49 1.26
CA ILE A 185 4.76 -7.78 2.56
C ILE A 185 6.17 -8.32 2.32
N GLY A 186 7.18 -7.72 2.97
CA GLY A 186 8.60 -7.99 2.71
C GLY A 186 9.13 -7.35 1.43
N GLY A 187 8.29 -6.64 0.65
CA GLY A 187 8.68 -5.87 -0.51
C GLY A 187 9.46 -4.59 -0.17
N ALA A 188 9.86 -3.84 -1.19
CA ALA A 188 10.70 -2.65 -1.02
C ALA A 188 10.07 -1.58 -0.12
N CYS A 189 8.75 -1.34 -0.23
CA CYS A 189 8.01 -0.40 0.61
C CYS A 189 8.00 -0.83 2.08
N ASP A 190 7.81 -2.12 2.35
CA ASP A 190 7.77 -2.68 3.71
C ASP A 190 9.16 -2.63 4.35
N ARG A 191 10.22 -2.98 3.59
CA ARG A 191 11.62 -2.83 4.04
C ARG A 191 11.96 -1.39 4.39
N LEU A 192 11.65 -0.42 3.51
CA LEU A 192 11.86 1.00 3.79
C LEU A 192 11.13 1.43 5.07
N SER A 193 9.89 1.02 5.25
CA SER A 193 9.09 1.33 6.44
C SER A 193 9.69 0.73 7.72
N SER A 194 10.34 -0.42 7.63
CA SER A 194 10.98 -1.09 8.75
C SER A 194 12.27 -0.39 9.19
N VAL A 195 13.13 -0.01 8.22
CA VAL A 195 14.42 0.63 8.47
C VAL A 195 14.27 2.03 9.06
N VAL A 196 13.34 2.85 8.55
CA VAL A 196 13.10 4.24 9.04
C VAL A 196 12.66 4.28 10.51
N GLY A 197 12.29 3.16 11.12
CA GLY A 197 11.88 3.12 12.52
C GLY A 197 12.78 2.35 13.47
N GLY A 198 13.79 1.68 12.95
CA GLY A 198 14.69 0.80 13.71
C GLY A 198 15.88 1.50 14.38
N GLY A 199 16.15 2.75 14.05
CA GLY A 199 17.24 3.51 14.65
C GLY A 199 16.94 3.97 16.09
N LYS A 200 17.11 3.08 17.08
CA LYS A 200 17.31 3.43 18.50
C LYS A 200 18.42 2.57 19.08
#